data_5db6e4cdee059c3dccf3f1cf66817f53
#
_entry.id   5db6e4cdee059c3dccf3f1cf66817f53
#
_cell.length_a   1.000
_cell.length_b   1.000
_cell.length_c   1.000
_cell.angle_alpha   90.00
_cell.angle_beta   90.00
_cell.angle_gamma   90.00
#
_symmetry.space_group_name_H-M   'P 1'
#
loop_
_entity.id
_entity.type
_entity.pdbx_description
1 polymer ?
#
loop_
_entity_poly.entity_id
_entity_poly.type
_entity_poly.pdbx_seq_one_letter_code
_entity_poly.pdbx_strand_id
1 'polypeptide(L)'
;EDQYDTSRVDAEGAARGGEMFRTNCSACHNFKGAGGALPNGLVAPSLQGVEPKEILEAMRTGPGQMPVFASGAIPDENAKEMIAYLERVNETPSAGLTFGGLGPVAEGFWAWIAGIGSLVLFAIWITTRGARA
;
A
#
# COMPACT_ATOMS: atom_id res chain seq x y z
N GLU A 1 2.68 2.08 -27.70
CA GLU A 1 3.87 2.39 -26.86
C GLU A 1 3.54 3.50 -25.85
N ASP A 2 2.85 4.57 -26.26
CA ASP A 2 2.42 5.66 -25.37
C ASP A 2 1.37 5.25 -24.31
N GLN A 3 0.67 4.13 -24.48
CA GLN A 3 -0.36 3.68 -23.56
C GLN A 3 0.20 3.26 -22.19
N TYR A 4 1.45 2.85 -22.14
CA TYR A 4 2.10 2.37 -20.92
C TYR A 4 3.11 3.37 -20.33
N ASP A 5 3.33 4.51 -21.01
CA ASP A 5 4.30 5.51 -20.59
C ASP A 5 3.77 6.35 -19.43
N THR A 6 4.34 6.14 -18.25
CA THR A 6 4.04 6.88 -17.01
C THR A 6 4.94 8.09 -16.81
N SER A 7 5.99 8.27 -17.62
CA SER A 7 7.02 9.30 -17.46
C SER A 7 6.48 10.75 -17.54
N ARG A 8 5.33 10.92 -18.20
CA ARG A 8 4.66 12.22 -18.36
C ARG A 8 3.71 12.56 -17.23
N VAL A 9 3.46 11.63 -16.29
CA VAL A 9 2.59 11.89 -15.14
C VAL A 9 3.34 12.72 -14.12
N ASP A 10 2.84 13.91 -13.83
CA ASP A 10 3.42 14.80 -12.84
C ASP A 10 3.14 14.38 -11.40
N ALA A 11 3.59 15.15 -10.42
CA ALA A 11 3.40 14.83 -9.02
C ALA A 11 1.93 14.89 -8.59
N GLU A 12 1.14 15.78 -9.19
CA GLU A 12 -0.28 15.92 -8.90
C GLU A 12 -1.07 14.75 -9.50
N GLY A 13 -0.76 14.34 -10.73
CA GLY A 13 -1.33 13.14 -11.35
C GLY A 13 -1.05 11.88 -10.54
N ALA A 14 0.18 11.69 -10.10
CA ALA A 14 0.52 10.57 -9.23
C ALA A 14 -0.19 10.63 -7.85
N ALA A 15 -0.45 11.82 -7.30
CA ALA A 15 -1.23 11.95 -6.08
C ALA A 15 -2.70 11.53 -6.30
N ARG A 16 -3.33 11.97 -7.40
CA ARG A 16 -4.67 11.51 -7.80
C ARG A 16 -4.71 10.01 -8.04
N GLY A 17 -3.70 9.47 -8.74
CA GLY A 17 -3.52 8.02 -8.92
C GLY A 17 -3.44 7.27 -7.61
N GLY A 18 -2.76 7.83 -6.62
CA GLY A 18 -2.67 7.29 -5.27
C GLY A 18 -4.02 7.24 -4.55
N GLU A 19 -4.88 8.23 -4.71
CA GLU A 19 -6.24 8.22 -4.16
C GLU A 19 -7.09 7.11 -4.80
N MET A 20 -7.03 7.00 -6.12
CA MET A 20 -7.72 5.94 -6.85
C MET A 20 -7.22 4.55 -6.49
N PHE A 21 -5.90 4.37 -6.34
CA PHE A 21 -5.30 3.12 -5.93
C PHE A 21 -5.76 2.72 -4.52
N ARG A 22 -5.75 3.64 -3.56
CA ARG A 22 -6.22 3.38 -2.20
C ARG A 22 -7.69 2.99 -2.15
N THR A 23 -8.50 3.56 -3.03
CA THR A 23 -9.95 3.29 -3.06
C THR A 23 -10.28 1.95 -3.71
N ASN A 24 -9.57 1.57 -4.78
CA ASN A 24 -9.96 0.44 -5.63
C ASN A 24 -9.05 -0.80 -5.49
N CYS A 25 -7.78 -0.63 -5.11
CA CYS A 25 -6.76 -1.67 -5.24
C CYS A 25 -6.12 -2.06 -3.90
N SER A 26 -5.97 -1.10 -2.98
CA SER A 26 -5.21 -1.31 -1.74
C SER A 26 -5.83 -2.34 -0.79
N ALA A 27 -7.13 -2.59 -0.89
CA ALA A 27 -7.80 -3.63 -0.09
C ALA A 27 -7.21 -5.03 -0.32
N CYS A 28 -6.74 -5.30 -1.54
CA CYS A 28 -6.10 -6.57 -1.91
C CYS A 28 -4.59 -6.42 -2.00
N HIS A 29 -4.09 -5.36 -2.61
CA HIS A 29 -2.67 -5.18 -2.91
C HIS A 29 -1.88 -4.38 -1.87
N ASN A 30 -2.51 -3.92 -0.80
CA ASN A 30 -1.93 -3.06 0.23
C ASN A 30 -1.45 -1.69 -0.28
N PHE A 31 -1.01 -0.83 0.65
CA PHE A 31 -0.74 0.60 0.38
C PHE A 31 0.34 0.84 -0.69
N LYS A 32 1.41 0.06 -0.68
CA LYS A 32 2.52 0.16 -1.66
C LYS A 32 2.46 -0.90 -2.77
N GLY A 33 1.33 -1.55 -2.94
CA GLY A 33 1.26 -2.67 -3.87
C GLY A 33 2.07 -3.89 -3.43
N ALA A 34 2.28 -4.07 -2.11
CA ALA A 34 3.08 -5.19 -1.59
C ALA A 34 2.42 -6.57 -1.77
N GLY A 35 1.16 -6.58 -2.19
CA GLY A 35 0.36 -7.78 -2.20
C GLY A 35 -0.19 -8.14 -0.82
N GLY A 36 -1.05 -9.14 -0.73
CA GLY A 36 -1.63 -9.52 0.55
C GLY A 36 -2.48 -10.78 0.50
N ALA A 37 -2.79 -11.30 1.68
CA ALA A 37 -3.67 -12.45 1.81
C ALA A 37 -5.12 -12.06 1.50
N LEU A 38 -5.79 -12.89 0.73
CA LEU A 38 -7.20 -12.78 0.39
C LEU A 38 -8.02 -13.85 1.12
N PRO A 39 -9.36 -13.71 1.19
CA PRO A 39 -10.22 -14.78 1.66
C PRO A 39 -9.96 -16.09 0.90
N ASN A 40 -10.28 -17.21 1.56
CA ASN A 40 -10.12 -18.57 1.00
C ASN A 40 -8.68 -19.01 0.69
N GLY A 41 -7.69 -18.42 1.34
CA GLY A 41 -6.28 -18.80 1.20
C GLY A 41 -5.62 -18.35 -0.09
N LEU A 42 -6.24 -17.45 -0.81
CA LEU A 42 -5.65 -16.81 -1.98
C LEU A 42 -4.72 -15.65 -1.60
N VAL A 43 -3.90 -15.24 -2.54
CA VAL A 43 -2.94 -14.15 -2.33
C VAL A 43 -3.00 -13.20 -3.52
N ALA A 44 -3.19 -11.91 -3.25
CA ALA A 44 -2.96 -10.87 -4.25
C ALA A 44 -1.44 -10.70 -4.45
N PRO A 45 -0.94 -10.75 -5.68
CA PRO A 45 0.49 -10.62 -5.93
C PRO A 45 1.02 -9.24 -5.59
N SER A 46 2.33 -9.15 -5.34
CA SER A 46 3.02 -7.88 -5.25
C SER A 46 3.02 -7.19 -6.62
N LEU A 47 2.79 -5.89 -6.62
CA LEU A 47 2.90 -5.02 -7.78
C LEU A 47 4.25 -4.28 -7.82
N GLN A 48 5.11 -4.54 -6.84
CA GLN A 48 6.43 -3.92 -6.76
C GLN A 48 7.35 -4.50 -7.83
N GLY A 49 7.92 -3.64 -8.67
CA GLY A 49 8.79 -4.05 -9.77
C GLY A 49 8.07 -4.72 -10.95
N VAL A 50 6.74 -4.71 -10.98
CA VAL A 50 5.95 -5.18 -12.12
C VAL A 50 5.88 -4.07 -13.17
N GLU A 51 6.02 -4.43 -14.43
CA GLU A 51 6.01 -3.47 -15.53
C GLU A 51 4.62 -2.80 -15.69
N PRO A 52 4.56 -1.51 -16.06
CA PRO A 52 3.32 -0.77 -16.30
C PRO A 52 2.33 -1.49 -17.20
N LYS A 53 2.84 -2.11 -18.25
CA LYS A 53 2.05 -2.90 -19.21
C LYS A 53 1.32 -4.06 -18.53
N GLU A 54 2.01 -4.83 -17.71
CA GLU A 54 1.43 -6.00 -17.04
C GLU A 54 0.35 -5.58 -16.05
N ILE A 55 0.55 -4.48 -15.34
CA ILE A 55 -0.45 -3.94 -14.42
C ILE A 55 -1.71 -3.52 -15.18
N LEU A 56 -1.55 -2.75 -16.27
CA LEU A 56 -2.68 -2.30 -17.06
C LEU A 56 -3.44 -3.48 -17.69
N GLU A 57 -2.74 -4.45 -18.26
CA GLU A 57 -3.35 -5.65 -18.84
C GLU A 57 -4.09 -6.48 -17.77
N ALA A 58 -3.53 -6.63 -16.58
CA ALA A 58 -4.22 -7.29 -15.47
C ALA A 58 -5.49 -6.56 -15.06
N MET A 59 -5.46 -5.23 -15.01
CA MET A 59 -6.66 -4.42 -14.74
C MET A 59 -7.77 -4.66 -15.77
N ARG A 60 -7.40 -4.82 -17.04
CA ARG A 60 -8.35 -5.02 -18.16
C ARG A 60 -8.88 -6.43 -18.27
N THR A 61 -8.13 -7.41 -17.79
CA THR A 61 -8.49 -8.85 -17.89
C THR A 61 -9.05 -9.44 -16.60
N GLY A 62 -8.70 -8.88 -15.43
CA GLY A 62 -9.18 -9.36 -14.14
C GLY A 62 -8.76 -10.79 -13.83
N PRO A 63 -7.45 -11.11 -13.75
CA PRO A 63 -7.00 -12.48 -13.52
C PRO A 63 -7.43 -13.02 -12.14
N GLY A 64 -7.88 -14.25 -12.10
CA GLY A 64 -8.27 -14.93 -10.86
C GLY A 64 -9.47 -14.27 -10.19
N GLN A 65 -9.29 -13.72 -8.99
CA GLN A 65 -10.34 -13.00 -8.25
C GLN A 65 -10.28 -11.48 -8.40
N MET A 66 -9.35 -10.97 -9.18
CA MET A 66 -9.27 -9.54 -9.46
C MET A 66 -10.48 -9.11 -10.30
N PRO A 67 -11.19 -8.04 -9.91
CA PRO A 67 -12.26 -7.50 -10.74
C PRO A 67 -11.72 -6.96 -12.07
N VAL A 68 -12.52 -7.03 -13.11
CA VAL A 68 -12.21 -6.35 -14.39
C VAL A 68 -12.50 -4.86 -14.24
N PHE A 69 -11.48 -4.04 -14.42
CA PHE A 69 -11.61 -2.58 -14.47
C PHE A 69 -11.59 -2.14 -15.93
N ALA A 70 -12.78 -2.09 -16.54
CA ALA A 70 -12.92 -1.63 -17.92
C ALA A 70 -12.50 -0.16 -18.08
N SER A 71 -12.09 0.26 -19.29
CA SER A 71 -11.70 1.64 -19.59
C SER A 71 -12.81 2.67 -19.35
N GLY A 72 -14.06 2.24 -19.37
CA GLY A 72 -15.20 3.10 -18.98
C GLY A 72 -15.30 3.36 -17.47
N ALA A 73 -14.78 2.46 -16.63
CA ALA A 73 -14.74 2.62 -15.18
C ALA A 73 -13.45 3.33 -14.71
N ILE A 74 -12.31 2.89 -15.23
CA ILE A 74 -11.01 3.52 -15.00
C ILE A 74 -10.37 3.80 -16.36
N PRO A 75 -10.45 5.03 -16.89
CA PRO A 75 -9.80 5.43 -18.13
C PRO A 75 -8.28 5.16 -18.11
N ASP A 76 -7.69 4.99 -19.27
CA ASP A 76 -6.26 4.68 -19.38
C ASP A 76 -5.36 5.76 -18.75
N GLU A 77 -5.76 7.03 -18.83
CA GLU A 77 -5.04 8.12 -18.15
C GLU A 77 -5.02 7.94 -16.63
N ASN A 78 -6.17 7.59 -16.04
CA ASN A 78 -6.29 7.34 -14.62
C ASN A 78 -5.49 6.09 -14.21
N ALA A 79 -5.48 5.06 -15.05
CA ALA A 79 -4.68 3.86 -14.82
C ALA A 79 -3.17 4.19 -14.84
N LYS A 80 -2.72 5.06 -15.77
CA LYS A 80 -1.34 5.55 -15.79
C LYS A 80 -0.98 6.33 -14.53
N GLU A 81 -1.87 7.20 -14.05
CA GLU A 81 -1.67 7.93 -12.80
C GLU A 81 -1.52 6.98 -11.60
N MET A 82 -2.32 5.91 -11.55
CA MET A 82 -2.21 4.87 -10.51
C MET A 82 -0.89 4.10 -10.59
N ILE A 83 -0.43 3.76 -11.79
CA ILE A 83 0.84 3.08 -12.00
C ILE A 83 2.01 4.01 -11.64
N ALA A 84 1.98 5.28 -12.06
CA ALA A 84 2.97 6.28 -11.70
C ALA A 84 3.06 6.50 -10.16
N TYR A 85 1.93 6.44 -9.47
CA TYR A 85 1.92 6.44 -8.00
C TYR A 85 2.68 5.24 -7.44
N LEU A 86 2.41 4.02 -7.94
CA LEU A 86 3.08 2.81 -7.46
C LEU A 86 4.59 2.87 -7.70
N GLU A 87 5.03 3.30 -8.86
CA GLU A 87 6.45 3.49 -9.17
C GLU A 87 7.10 4.45 -8.16
N ARG A 88 6.52 5.64 -7.95
CA ARG A 88 7.06 6.65 -7.03
C ARG A 88 7.12 6.20 -5.59
N VAL A 89 6.07 5.53 -5.06
CA VAL A 89 6.10 5.07 -3.66
C VAL A 89 7.07 3.92 -3.45
N ASN A 90 7.37 3.14 -4.48
CA ASN A 90 8.33 2.05 -4.40
C ASN A 90 9.78 2.50 -4.60
N GLU A 91 10.00 3.52 -5.42
CA GLU A 91 11.32 4.13 -5.63
C GLU A 91 11.75 5.05 -4.47
N THR A 92 10.79 5.67 -3.78
CA THR A 92 11.10 6.58 -2.67
C THR A 92 11.62 5.81 -1.47
N PRO A 93 12.86 6.06 -1.00
CA PRO A 93 13.39 5.42 0.19
C PRO A 93 12.50 5.70 1.41
N SER A 94 12.21 4.68 2.18
CA SER A 94 11.49 4.85 3.44
C SER A 94 12.41 5.48 4.48
N ALA A 95 11.95 6.53 5.16
CA ALA A 95 12.69 7.19 6.24
C ALA A 95 12.76 6.35 7.53
N GLY A 96 12.15 5.18 7.58
CA GLY A 96 12.08 4.31 8.75
C GLY A 96 11.91 2.83 8.36
N LEU A 97 11.41 2.05 9.31
CA LEU A 97 11.09 0.65 9.08
C LEU A 97 9.88 0.54 8.15
N THR A 98 10.03 -0.16 7.05
CA THR A 98 8.97 -0.29 6.02
C THR A 98 7.84 -1.24 6.42
N PHE A 99 8.09 -2.14 7.38
CA PHE A 99 7.15 -3.20 7.78
C PHE A 99 6.49 -3.94 6.59
N GLY A 100 7.28 -4.19 5.53
CA GLY A 100 6.82 -4.86 4.33
C GLY A 100 5.95 -4.02 3.39
N GLY A 101 5.85 -2.70 3.62
CA GLY A 101 5.04 -1.81 2.78
C GLY A 101 3.53 -1.99 2.94
N LEU A 102 3.09 -2.59 4.05
CA LEU A 102 1.66 -2.84 4.34
C LEU A 102 0.88 -1.56 4.67
N GLY A 103 1.60 -0.47 4.98
CA GLY A 103 1.01 0.84 5.23
C GLY A 103 0.68 1.13 6.69
N PRO A 104 -0.16 2.17 6.92
CA PRO A 104 -0.37 2.75 8.25
C PRO A 104 -0.91 1.79 9.31
N VAL A 105 -1.64 0.75 8.91
CA VAL A 105 -2.23 -0.22 9.85
C VAL A 105 -1.14 -1.03 10.57
N ALA A 106 -0.15 -1.53 9.82
CA ALA A 106 0.96 -2.27 10.42
C ALA A 106 1.85 -1.37 11.28
N GLU A 107 2.12 -0.17 10.80
CA GLU A 107 2.91 0.84 11.52
C GLU A 107 2.20 1.25 12.83
N GLY A 108 0.90 1.56 12.76
CA GLY A 108 0.09 1.91 13.92
C GLY A 108 -0.01 0.79 14.95
N PHE A 109 -0.10 -0.46 14.51
CA PHE A 109 -0.12 -1.63 15.39
C PHE A 109 1.17 -1.74 16.24
N TRP A 110 2.33 -1.61 15.61
CA TRP A 110 3.60 -1.65 16.32
C TRP A 110 3.81 -0.43 17.23
N ALA A 111 3.42 0.77 16.78
CA ALA A 111 3.45 1.97 17.60
C ALA A 111 2.55 1.83 18.84
N TRP A 112 1.38 1.22 18.68
CA TRP A 112 0.45 0.95 19.78
C TRP A 112 1.03 -0.04 20.77
N ILE A 113 1.55 -1.19 20.32
CA ILE A 113 2.17 -2.20 21.21
C ILE A 113 3.35 -1.59 21.97
N ALA A 114 4.27 -0.93 21.27
CA ALA A 114 5.46 -0.35 21.90
C ALA A 114 5.08 0.79 22.86
N GLY A 115 4.14 1.66 22.46
CA GLY A 115 3.69 2.79 23.28
C GLY A 115 2.95 2.35 24.55
N ILE A 116 1.89 1.57 24.38
CA ILE A 116 1.10 1.08 25.54
C ILE A 116 1.92 0.15 26.41
N GLY A 117 2.70 -0.76 25.82
CA GLY A 117 3.59 -1.67 26.56
C GLY A 117 4.60 -0.90 27.42
N SER A 118 5.22 0.13 26.87
CA SER A 118 6.15 0.99 27.62
C SER A 118 5.46 1.73 28.78
N LEU A 119 4.26 2.28 28.53
CA LEU A 119 3.49 2.96 29.58
C LEU A 119 3.10 2.01 30.72
N VAL A 120 2.65 0.80 30.40
CA VAL A 120 2.31 -0.22 31.40
C VAL A 120 3.54 -0.62 32.22
N LEU A 121 4.67 -0.89 31.58
CA LEU A 121 5.92 -1.21 32.25
C LEU A 121 6.40 -0.07 33.19
N PHE A 122 6.27 1.16 32.72
CA PHE A 122 6.61 2.34 33.52
C PHE A 122 5.69 2.52 34.72
N ALA A 123 4.39 2.30 34.56
CA ALA A 123 3.42 2.33 35.63
C ALA A 123 3.72 1.25 36.69
N ILE A 124 4.01 0.01 36.26
CA ILE A 124 4.43 -1.07 37.19
C ILE A 124 5.72 -0.70 37.93
N TRP A 125 6.70 -0.15 37.22
CA TRP A 125 7.96 0.26 37.83
C TRP A 125 7.77 1.35 38.90
N ILE A 126 6.95 2.37 38.66
CA ILE A 126 6.63 3.42 39.63
C ILE A 126 5.95 2.81 40.86
N THR A 127 4.91 1.99 40.67
CA THR A 127 4.17 1.39 41.78
C THR A 127 5.02 0.48 42.64
N THR A 128 5.91 -0.31 42.01
CA THR A 128 6.82 -1.18 42.76
C THR A 128 7.90 -0.42 43.54
N ARG A 129 8.26 0.78 43.09
CA ARG A 129 9.18 1.68 43.81
C ARG A 129 8.48 2.41 44.97
N GLY A 130 7.28 2.92 44.71
CA GLY A 130 6.48 3.60 45.75
C GLY A 130 6.04 2.69 46.91
N ALA A 131 5.82 1.40 46.63
CA ALA A 131 5.46 0.43 47.66
C ALA A 131 6.63 0.03 48.60
N ARG A 132 7.86 0.45 48.30
CA ARG A 132 9.07 0.17 49.08
C ARG A 132 9.56 1.37 49.88
N ALA A 133 8.89 2.51 49.78
CA ALA A 133 9.15 3.71 50.57
C ALA A 133 8.17 3.82 51.75
#